data_4c71b2582c76bc2e79fea0a6be5ef2fe
#
_entry.id   4c71b2582c76bc2e79fea0a6be5ef2fe
#
_cell.length_a   1.000
_cell.length_b   1.000
_cell.length_c   1.000
_cell.angle_alpha   90.00
_cell.angle_beta   90.00
_cell.angle_gamma   90.00
#
_symmetry.space_group_name_H-M   'P 1'
#
loop_
_entity.id
_entity.type
_entity.pdbx_description
1 polymer ?
#
loop_
_entity_poly.entity_id
_entity_poly.type
_entity_poly.pdbx_seq_one_letter_code
_entity_poly.pdbx_strand_id
1 'polypeptide(L)'
;MKKTLQFLIAIVLLTGCDKDDATYYPQMKNFAYLYQFEALPGKVKTTHQTLFNADGQQIFEVNVDFDRNGCPTHVKSVRKQGEVIDVTRDGDQLKGSENGQDVVVTLDKNCAMVKKVTPTMTVDIAYNKQGLVEQISSPASDAAFHLAYNSAGEMAVLSITQAGTEVSRATAVRAEDKKKISDVVTTVKRNDQIKTVSNVCKYKHDVPYYCDIISVDAAGNVIDKQYGNIEVTYY
;
A
#
# COMPACT_ATOMS: atom_id res chain seq x y z
N MET A 1 26.51 -39.07 -57.91
CA MET A 1 26.80 -37.76 -57.29
C MET A 1 25.50 -37.31 -56.61
N LYS A 2 25.35 -37.51 -55.28
CA LYS A 2 24.20 -37.08 -54.47
C LYS A 2 24.58 -35.77 -53.79
N LYS A 3 23.86 -34.69 -54.17
CA LYS A 3 23.97 -33.39 -53.51
C LYS A 3 23.08 -33.38 -52.28
N THR A 4 23.66 -33.40 -51.08
CA THR A 4 23.00 -33.19 -49.81
C THR A 4 22.76 -31.69 -49.61
N LEU A 5 21.48 -31.31 -49.61
CA LEU A 5 21.05 -29.95 -49.32
C LEU A 5 20.97 -29.79 -47.78
N GLN A 6 21.89 -29.05 -47.23
CA GLN A 6 21.85 -28.70 -45.82
C GLN A 6 20.85 -27.55 -45.62
N PHE A 7 19.72 -27.85 -44.90
CA PHE A 7 18.77 -26.85 -44.43
C PHE A 7 19.34 -26.25 -43.14
N LEU A 8 19.84 -25.00 -43.20
CA LEU A 8 20.14 -24.19 -42.04
C LEU A 8 18.78 -23.71 -41.44
N ILE A 9 18.36 -24.32 -40.33
CA ILE A 9 17.25 -23.82 -39.53
C ILE A 9 17.82 -22.67 -38.70
N ALA A 10 17.54 -21.42 -39.08
CA ALA A 10 17.75 -20.25 -38.27
C ALA A 10 16.71 -20.26 -37.15
N ILE A 11 17.11 -20.67 -35.95
CA ILE A 11 16.31 -20.49 -34.75
C ILE A 11 16.34 -19.01 -34.42
N VAL A 12 15.29 -18.29 -34.83
CA VAL A 12 15.02 -16.94 -34.34
C VAL A 12 14.58 -17.11 -32.89
N LEU A 13 15.51 -16.84 -31.97
CA LEU A 13 15.17 -16.63 -30.57
C LEU A 13 14.35 -15.34 -30.50
N LEU A 14 13.05 -15.48 -30.57
CA LEU A 14 12.12 -14.46 -30.10
C LEU A 14 12.36 -14.36 -28.60
N THR A 15 13.25 -13.47 -28.19
CA THR A 15 13.21 -12.95 -26.85
C THR A 15 11.90 -12.20 -26.74
N GLY A 16 10.86 -12.92 -26.30
CA GLY A 16 9.64 -12.29 -25.86
C GLY A 16 10.05 -11.24 -24.83
N CYS A 17 9.76 -9.98 -25.09
CA CYS A 17 9.64 -9.01 -24.02
C CYS A 17 8.49 -9.58 -23.15
N ASP A 18 8.85 -10.18 -22.04
CA ASP A 18 7.92 -10.39 -20.94
C ASP A 18 7.35 -8.98 -20.67
N LYS A 19 6.12 -8.76 -21.10
CA LYS A 19 5.29 -7.75 -20.49
C LYS A 19 5.25 -8.21 -19.04
N ASP A 20 6.05 -7.56 -18.19
CA ASP A 20 5.93 -7.68 -16.76
C ASP A 20 4.45 -7.36 -16.48
N ASP A 21 3.64 -8.40 -16.32
CA ASP A 21 2.29 -8.25 -15.80
C ASP A 21 2.48 -7.42 -14.53
N ALA A 22 1.65 -6.39 -14.37
CA ALA A 22 1.74 -5.44 -13.28
C ALA A 22 1.45 -6.16 -11.94
N THR A 23 2.35 -7.06 -11.56
CA THR A 23 2.27 -7.82 -10.32
C THR A 23 2.80 -6.95 -9.20
N TYR A 24 1.90 -6.57 -8.29
CA TYR A 24 2.32 -5.96 -7.05
C TYR A 24 3.13 -6.96 -6.25
N TYR A 25 4.33 -6.56 -5.84
CA TYR A 25 5.03 -7.30 -4.82
C TYR A 25 4.19 -7.26 -3.53
N PRO A 26 4.01 -8.36 -2.79
CA PRO A 26 3.32 -8.35 -1.51
C PRO A 26 3.86 -7.29 -0.56
N GLN A 27 5.18 -7.09 -0.54
CA GLN A 27 5.86 -6.07 0.27
C GLN A 27 5.38 -4.64 -0.05
N MET A 28 5.22 -4.28 -1.33
CA MET A 28 4.71 -2.96 -1.74
C MET A 28 3.31 -2.72 -1.14
N LYS A 29 2.41 -3.70 -1.25
CA LYS A 29 1.04 -3.61 -0.68
C LYS A 29 1.08 -3.45 0.84
N ASN A 30 1.94 -4.21 1.51
CA ASN A 30 2.10 -4.17 2.95
C ASN A 30 2.61 -2.81 3.41
N PHE A 31 3.67 -2.28 2.78
CA PHE A 31 4.21 -0.95 3.10
C PHE A 31 3.22 0.15 2.76
N ALA A 32 2.54 0.07 1.62
CA ALA A 32 1.50 1.01 1.23
C ALA A 32 0.39 1.09 2.29
N TYR A 33 -0.05 -0.05 2.79
CA TYR A 33 -1.02 -0.10 3.88
C TYR A 33 -0.48 0.49 5.19
N LEU A 34 0.74 0.08 5.61
CA LEU A 34 1.31 0.45 6.90
C LEU A 34 1.72 1.93 6.96
N TYR A 35 2.17 2.50 5.85
CA TYR A 35 2.57 3.91 5.74
C TYR A 35 1.57 4.79 4.99
N GLN A 36 0.40 4.22 4.61
CA GLN A 36 -0.76 4.93 4.07
C GLN A 36 -0.48 5.67 2.75
N PHE A 37 0.15 5.00 1.82
CA PHE A 37 0.30 5.48 0.45
C PHE A 37 -0.37 4.52 -0.55
N GLU A 38 -0.57 4.96 -1.79
CA GLU A 38 -1.15 4.12 -2.84
C GLU A 38 -0.11 3.14 -3.35
N ALA A 39 -0.43 1.84 -3.33
CA ALA A 39 0.44 0.80 -3.84
C ALA A 39 0.59 0.91 -5.37
N LEU A 40 1.81 0.86 -5.87
CA LEU A 40 2.13 1.07 -7.28
C LEU A 40 2.67 -0.21 -7.93
N PRO A 41 2.31 -0.47 -9.20
CA PRO A 41 2.80 -1.64 -9.93
C PRO A 41 4.25 -1.46 -10.38
N GLY A 42 4.92 -2.59 -10.68
CA GLY A 42 6.26 -2.61 -11.27
C GLY A 42 7.39 -2.42 -10.27
N LYS A 43 8.61 -2.24 -10.80
CA LYS A 43 9.83 -2.07 -10.01
C LYS A 43 10.02 -0.61 -9.61
N VAL A 44 9.19 -0.16 -8.68
CA VAL A 44 9.24 1.21 -8.16
C VAL A 44 10.60 1.47 -7.52
N LYS A 45 11.24 2.58 -7.88
CA LYS A 45 12.45 3.09 -7.25
C LYS A 45 12.11 4.13 -6.19
N THR A 46 11.26 5.11 -6.54
CA THR A 46 10.79 6.12 -5.60
C THR A 46 9.32 6.40 -5.83
N THR A 47 8.58 6.75 -4.78
CA THR A 47 7.26 7.36 -4.91
C THR A 47 7.15 8.57 -4.00
N HIS A 48 6.54 9.63 -4.52
CA HIS A 48 6.13 10.81 -3.78
C HIS A 48 4.63 10.99 -3.95
N GLN A 49 3.90 10.98 -2.85
CA GLN A 49 2.44 11.10 -2.88
C GLN A 49 2.00 12.20 -1.93
N THR A 50 1.11 13.05 -2.41
CA THR A 50 0.54 14.16 -1.64
C THR A 50 -0.98 14.08 -1.64
N LEU A 51 -1.59 14.43 -0.53
CA LEU A 51 -3.03 14.51 -0.37
C LEU A 51 -3.43 15.92 0.07
N PHE A 52 -4.46 16.45 -0.56
CA PHE A 52 -5.00 17.79 -0.31
C PHE A 52 -6.46 17.69 0.11
N ASN A 53 -6.90 18.62 0.97
CA ASN A 53 -8.32 18.82 1.25
C ASN A 53 -9.02 19.62 0.13
N ALA A 54 -10.33 19.81 0.23
CA ALA A 54 -11.13 20.56 -0.73
C ALA A 54 -10.66 22.02 -0.94
N ASP A 55 -10.01 22.60 0.06
CA ASP A 55 -9.50 23.99 0.01
C ASP A 55 -8.10 24.09 -0.63
N GLY A 56 -7.55 22.96 -1.10
CA GLY A 56 -6.22 22.91 -1.70
C GLY A 56 -5.07 22.93 -0.68
N GLN A 57 -5.35 22.73 0.61
CA GLN A 57 -4.31 22.64 1.62
C GLN A 57 -3.78 21.20 1.67
N GLN A 58 -2.46 21.04 1.63
CA GLN A 58 -1.82 19.75 1.81
C GLN A 58 -2.07 19.22 3.23
N ILE A 59 -2.61 18.02 3.32
CA ILE A 59 -2.97 17.36 4.59
C ILE A 59 -2.13 16.11 4.86
N PHE A 60 -1.48 15.57 3.83
CA PHE A 60 -0.57 14.44 3.94
C PHE A 60 0.45 14.45 2.81
N GLU A 61 1.66 13.99 3.13
CA GLU A 61 2.74 13.75 2.17
C GLU A 61 3.50 12.50 2.59
N VAL A 62 3.87 11.69 1.61
CA VAL A 62 4.74 10.54 1.84
C VAL A 62 5.75 10.41 0.70
N ASN A 63 7.00 10.17 1.09
CA ASN A 63 8.12 9.84 0.21
C ASN A 63 8.64 8.47 0.60
N VAL A 64 8.77 7.57 -0.36
CA VAL A 64 9.32 6.23 -0.14
C VAL A 64 10.35 5.91 -1.21
N ASP A 65 11.53 5.52 -0.77
CA ASP A 65 12.59 4.98 -1.62
C ASP A 65 12.66 3.47 -1.44
N PHE A 66 12.84 2.76 -2.54
CA PHE A 66 12.94 1.30 -2.56
C PHE A 66 14.26 0.84 -3.17
N ASP A 67 14.74 -0.33 -2.78
CA ASP A 67 15.81 -1.02 -3.49
C ASP A 67 15.25 -1.83 -4.68
N ARG A 68 16.14 -2.44 -5.48
CA ARG A 68 15.74 -3.23 -6.66
C ARG A 68 14.89 -4.47 -6.34
N ASN A 69 14.85 -4.88 -5.07
CA ASN A 69 14.05 -6.01 -4.60
C ASN A 69 12.67 -5.56 -4.08
N GLY A 70 12.36 -4.25 -4.15
CA GLY A 70 11.12 -3.68 -3.65
C GLY A 70 11.08 -3.51 -2.12
N CYS A 71 12.25 -3.57 -1.45
CA CYS A 71 12.35 -3.28 -0.03
C CYS A 71 12.51 -1.77 0.19
N PRO A 72 11.81 -1.15 1.14
CA PRO A 72 11.98 0.26 1.44
C PRO A 72 13.37 0.49 2.03
N THR A 73 14.03 1.54 1.54
CA THR A 73 15.31 2.03 2.05
C THR A 73 15.14 3.29 2.88
N HIS A 74 14.12 4.09 2.57
CA HIS A 74 13.75 5.28 3.33
C HIS A 74 12.25 5.50 3.23
N VAL A 75 11.61 5.90 4.33
CA VAL A 75 10.21 6.31 4.38
C VAL A 75 10.12 7.60 5.17
N LYS A 76 9.57 8.63 4.55
CA LYS A 76 9.24 9.89 5.21
C LYS A 76 7.80 10.25 4.94
N SER A 77 7.01 10.45 6.00
CA SER A 77 5.64 10.95 5.87
C SER A 77 5.37 12.09 6.83
N VAL A 78 4.54 13.03 6.38
CA VAL A 78 4.16 14.23 7.14
C VAL A 78 2.65 14.41 7.05
N ARG A 79 1.98 14.59 8.19
CA ARG A 79 0.57 14.96 8.27
C ARG A 79 0.39 16.40 8.70
N LYS A 80 -0.69 17.03 8.29
CA LYS A 80 -1.04 18.41 8.66
C LYS A 80 -1.06 18.62 10.19
N GLN A 81 -1.38 17.59 10.96
CA GLN A 81 -1.43 17.66 12.42
C GLN A 81 -0.05 17.60 13.09
N GLY A 82 1.03 17.61 12.31
CA GLY A 82 2.40 17.56 12.81
C GLY A 82 2.93 16.14 13.08
N GLU A 83 2.16 15.11 12.72
CA GLU A 83 2.66 13.73 12.74
C GLU A 83 3.72 13.55 11.65
N VAL A 84 4.90 13.12 12.05
CA VAL A 84 6.04 12.90 11.16
C VAL A 84 6.62 11.52 11.41
N ILE A 85 6.83 10.77 10.33
CA ILE A 85 7.61 9.54 10.32
C ILE A 85 8.81 9.79 9.42
N ASP A 86 10.01 9.47 9.89
CA ASP A 86 11.24 9.55 9.11
C ASP A 86 12.14 8.39 9.52
N VAL A 87 12.19 7.33 8.69
CA VAL A 87 12.93 6.11 8.98
C VAL A 87 13.77 5.69 7.80
N THR A 88 14.99 5.26 8.07
CA THR A 88 15.95 4.78 7.07
C THR A 88 16.38 3.35 7.39
N ARG A 89 16.64 2.56 6.36
CA ARG A 89 17.05 1.16 6.49
C ARG A 89 18.50 1.05 6.98
N ASP A 90 18.67 0.22 7.99
CA ASP A 90 19.96 -0.22 8.53
C ASP A 90 19.91 -1.75 8.73
N GLY A 91 20.46 -2.49 7.79
CA GLY A 91 20.41 -3.95 7.76
C GLY A 91 18.98 -4.48 7.62
N ASP A 92 18.52 -5.21 8.62
CA ASP A 92 17.17 -5.79 8.74
C ASP A 92 16.22 -4.90 9.55
N GLN A 93 16.53 -3.62 9.71
CA GLN A 93 15.71 -2.68 10.45
C GLN A 93 15.48 -1.39 9.65
N LEU A 94 14.32 -0.73 9.90
CA LEU A 94 14.14 0.68 9.63
C LEU A 94 14.26 1.42 10.96
N LYS A 95 15.14 2.40 11.04
CA LYS A 95 15.43 3.20 12.23
C LYS A 95 15.21 4.69 11.96
N GLY A 96 14.73 5.40 12.93
CA GLY A 96 14.54 6.84 12.85
C GLY A 96 13.59 7.36 13.89
N SER A 97 12.67 8.23 13.50
CA SER A 97 11.72 8.84 14.43
C SER A 97 10.27 8.74 13.93
N GLU A 98 9.36 8.62 14.87
CA GLU A 98 7.91 8.75 14.68
C GLU A 98 7.39 9.76 15.72
N ASN A 99 6.90 10.90 15.25
CA ASN A 99 6.42 12.00 16.11
C ASN A 99 7.46 12.47 17.15
N GLY A 100 8.73 12.52 16.72
CA GLY A 100 9.83 12.93 17.59
C GLY A 100 10.31 11.87 18.59
N GLN A 101 9.74 10.67 18.57
CA GLN A 101 10.20 9.53 19.37
C GLN A 101 10.99 8.56 18.49
N ASP A 102 12.02 7.95 19.07
CA ASP A 102 12.78 6.92 18.38
C ASP A 102 11.87 5.75 18.00
N VAL A 103 12.02 5.26 16.78
CA VAL A 103 11.32 4.09 16.28
C VAL A 103 12.28 3.10 15.64
N VAL A 104 12.08 1.84 15.94
CA VAL A 104 12.75 0.70 15.28
C VAL A 104 11.70 -0.23 14.72
N VAL A 105 11.79 -0.50 13.42
CA VAL A 105 10.96 -1.48 12.73
C VAL A 105 11.84 -2.63 12.30
N THR A 106 11.54 -3.84 12.76
CA THR A 106 12.25 -5.06 12.38
C THR A 106 11.63 -5.62 11.09
N LEU A 107 12.48 -5.95 10.12
CA LEU A 107 12.13 -6.58 8.86
C LEU A 107 12.56 -8.06 8.90
N ASP A 108 11.78 -8.92 8.26
CA ASP A 108 12.22 -10.30 8.00
C ASP A 108 13.13 -10.36 6.75
N LYS A 109 13.60 -11.56 6.43
CA LYS A 109 14.45 -11.81 5.23
C LYS A 109 13.80 -11.44 3.88
N ASN A 110 12.49 -11.29 3.85
CA ASN A 110 11.71 -10.88 2.67
C ASN A 110 11.32 -9.40 2.73
N CYS A 111 11.91 -8.62 3.65
CA CYS A 111 11.58 -7.22 3.94
C CYS A 111 10.16 -7.00 4.49
N ALA A 112 9.47 -8.03 4.96
CA ALA A 112 8.20 -7.83 5.64
C ALA A 112 8.43 -7.24 7.04
N MET A 113 7.67 -6.22 7.43
CA MET A 113 7.74 -5.62 8.76
C MET A 113 7.11 -6.57 9.78
N VAL A 114 7.89 -7.15 10.67
CA VAL A 114 7.37 -8.11 11.67
C VAL A 114 7.11 -7.47 13.02
N LYS A 115 7.78 -6.36 13.32
CA LYS A 115 7.66 -5.68 14.60
C LYS A 115 8.00 -4.20 14.47
N LYS A 116 7.25 -3.34 15.17
CA LYS A 116 7.59 -1.93 15.38
C LYS A 116 7.68 -1.65 16.86
N VAL A 117 8.74 -0.96 17.30
CA VAL A 117 8.98 -0.59 18.68
C VAL A 117 9.21 0.91 18.77
N THR A 118 8.48 1.57 19.65
CA THR A 118 8.71 2.93 20.12
C THR A 118 8.92 2.91 21.64
N PRO A 119 9.35 3.98 22.30
CA PRO A 119 9.48 4.03 23.77
C PRO A 119 8.18 3.67 24.52
N THR A 120 7.04 3.90 23.90
CA THR A 120 5.72 3.75 24.54
C THR A 120 4.91 2.56 24.04
N MET A 121 5.30 1.95 22.91
CA MET A 121 4.47 0.93 22.28
C MET A 121 5.31 -0.10 21.50
N THR A 122 4.88 -1.34 21.59
CA THR A 122 5.32 -2.42 20.68
C THR A 122 4.12 -2.83 19.83
N VAL A 123 4.35 -3.01 18.53
CA VAL A 123 3.36 -3.52 17.57
C VAL A 123 3.92 -4.75 16.90
N ASP A 124 3.17 -5.83 16.90
CA ASP A 124 3.48 -7.07 16.19
C ASP A 124 2.61 -7.16 14.92
N ILE A 125 3.19 -7.63 13.82
CA ILE A 125 2.55 -7.73 12.52
C ILE A 125 2.64 -9.17 12.04
N ALA A 126 1.48 -9.78 11.79
CA ALA A 126 1.36 -11.13 11.28
C ALA A 126 0.90 -11.14 9.81
N TYR A 127 1.30 -12.17 9.08
CA TYR A 127 1.10 -12.32 7.65
C TYR A 127 0.36 -13.62 7.33
N ASN A 128 -0.52 -13.56 6.32
CA ASN A 128 -1.18 -14.73 5.78
C ASN A 128 -0.23 -15.55 4.87
N LYS A 129 -0.73 -16.66 4.33
CA LYS A 129 0.04 -17.54 3.44
C LYS A 129 0.49 -16.89 2.12
N GLN A 130 -0.13 -15.77 1.74
CA GLN A 130 0.22 -14.99 0.54
C GLN A 130 1.29 -13.92 0.85
N GLY A 131 1.76 -13.80 2.10
CA GLY A 131 2.70 -12.78 2.54
C GLY A 131 2.07 -11.39 2.69
N LEU A 132 0.73 -11.29 2.81
CA LEU A 132 0.01 -10.04 3.04
C LEU A 132 -0.31 -9.88 4.54
N VAL A 133 -0.26 -8.65 5.05
CA VAL A 133 -0.58 -8.35 6.47
C VAL A 133 -1.97 -8.86 6.82
N GLU A 134 -2.05 -9.78 7.78
CA GLU A 134 -3.32 -10.35 8.25
C GLU A 134 -3.76 -9.73 9.57
N GLN A 135 -2.80 -9.43 10.44
CA GLN A 135 -3.09 -8.87 11.76
C GLN A 135 -2.01 -7.87 12.18
N ILE A 136 -2.45 -6.80 12.83
CA ILE A 136 -1.60 -5.85 13.54
C ILE A 136 -2.14 -5.76 14.97
N SER A 137 -1.28 -6.02 15.95
CA SER A 137 -1.67 -6.00 17.37
C SER A 137 -0.56 -5.44 18.24
N SER A 138 -0.91 -5.02 19.44
CA SER A 138 0.05 -4.58 20.45
C SER A 138 -0.21 -5.33 21.75
N PRO A 139 0.82 -5.95 22.37
CA PRO A 139 0.67 -6.61 23.66
C PRO A 139 0.19 -5.69 24.79
N ALA A 140 0.39 -4.38 24.64
CA ALA A 140 -0.03 -3.36 25.60
C ALA A 140 -1.43 -2.81 25.35
N SER A 141 -2.14 -3.31 24.32
CA SER A 141 -3.45 -2.82 23.91
C SER A 141 -4.39 -3.98 23.62
N ASP A 142 -5.64 -3.87 24.09
CA ASP A 142 -6.70 -4.83 23.74
C ASP A 142 -7.23 -4.62 22.30
N ALA A 143 -6.63 -3.68 21.54
CA ALA A 143 -7.00 -3.40 20.16
C ALA A 143 -6.16 -4.21 19.18
N ALA A 144 -6.84 -4.78 18.17
CA ALA A 144 -6.20 -5.43 17.04
C ALA A 144 -6.89 -5.04 15.72
N PHE A 145 -6.07 -4.97 14.66
CA PHE A 145 -6.53 -4.78 13.28
C PHE A 145 -6.44 -6.13 12.56
N HIS A 146 -7.49 -6.49 11.85
CA HIS A 146 -7.56 -7.71 11.07
C HIS A 146 -7.87 -7.38 9.61
N LEU A 147 -7.07 -7.91 8.70
CA LEU A 147 -7.19 -7.68 7.27
C LEU A 147 -7.53 -8.99 6.57
N ALA A 148 -8.51 -8.94 5.66
CA ALA A 148 -8.84 -10.04 4.77
C ALA A 148 -8.76 -9.59 3.32
N TYR A 149 -8.34 -10.50 2.45
CA TYR A 149 -8.06 -10.24 1.05
C TYR A 149 -8.92 -11.12 0.16
N ASN A 150 -9.22 -10.63 -1.04
CA ASN A 150 -9.85 -11.43 -2.08
C ASN A 150 -8.82 -12.38 -2.75
N SER A 151 -9.26 -13.20 -3.71
CA SER A 151 -8.38 -14.13 -4.42
C SER A 151 -7.26 -13.47 -5.24
N ALA A 152 -7.41 -12.18 -5.57
CA ALA A 152 -6.38 -11.40 -6.27
C ALA A 152 -5.36 -10.75 -5.30
N GLY A 153 -5.46 -11.02 -3.98
CA GLY A 153 -4.59 -10.41 -2.98
C GLY A 153 -4.86 -8.93 -2.76
N GLU A 154 -6.09 -8.47 -3.00
CA GLU A 154 -6.51 -7.11 -2.74
C GLU A 154 -7.30 -7.07 -1.42
N MET A 155 -7.04 -6.06 -0.58
CA MET A 155 -7.75 -5.91 0.69
C MET A 155 -9.25 -5.75 0.44
N ALA A 156 -10.03 -6.67 0.99
CA ALA A 156 -11.49 -6.69 0.89
C ALA A 156 -12.15 -6.25 2.20
N VAL A 157 -11.55 -6.58 3.34
CA VAL A 157 -12.07 -6.22 4.66
C VAL A 157 -10.93 -5.78 5.58
N LEU A 158 -11.16 -4.71 6.30
CA LEU A 158 -10.40 -4.32 7.49
C LEU A 158 -11.35 -4.26 8.66
N SER A 159 -11.10 -4.99 9.73
CA SER A 159 -11.84 -4.85 10.98
C SER A 159 -10.92 -4.46 12.14
N ILE A 160 -11.47 -3.71 13.06
CA ILE A 160 -10.80 -3.31 14.30
C ILE A 160 -11.57 -3.92 15.46
N THR A 161 -10.88 -4.70 16.29
CA THR A 161 -11.43 -5.25 17.53
C THR A 161 -10.84 -4.52 18.73
N GLN A 162 -11.62 -4.39 19.78
CA GLN A 162 -11.20 -3.91 21.10
C GLN A 162 -11.75 -4.85 22.15
N ALA A 163 -10.91 -5.38 23.00
CA ALA A 163 -11.26 -6.41 23.98
C ALA A 163 -12.06 -7.58 23.35
N GLY A 164 -11.66 -8.01 22.15
CA GLY A 164 -12.29 -9.09 21.40
C GLY A 164 -13.61 -8.73 20.70
N THR A 165 -14.13 -7.50 20.86
CA THR A 165 -15.35 -7.04 20.19
C THR A 165 -15.01 -6.19 18.97
N GLU A 166 -15.66 -6.46 17.82
CA GLU A 166 -15.50 -5.63 16.62
C GLU A 166 -16.14 -4.26 16.84
N VAL A 167 -15.33 -3.19 16.76
CA VAL A 167 -15.76 -1.79 16.94
C VAL A 167 -15.79 -1.01 15.64
N SER A 168 -15.13 -1.51 14.62
CA SER A 168 -15.13 -0.91 13.28
C SER A 168 -14.89 -1.96 12.21
N ARG A 169 -15.57 -1.82 11.07
CA ARG A 169 -15.37 -2.64 9.87
C ARG A 169 -15.38 -1.76 8.64
N ALA A 170 -14.39 -1.94 7.79
CA ALA A 170 -14.36 -1.38 6.45
C ALA A 170 -14.43 -2.52 5.43
N THR A 171 -15.28 -2.38 4.43
CA THR A 171 -15.42 -3.33 3.32
C THR A 171 -15.12 -2.60 2.02
N ALA A 172 -14.15 -3.09 1.26
CA ALA A 172 -13.69 -2.49 0.01
C ALA A 172 -14.20 -3.29 -1.20
N VAL A 173 -14.75 -2.57 -2.19
CA VAL A 173 -15.14 -3.11 -3.49
C VAL A 173 -14.35 -2.36 -4.55
N ARG A 174 -13.59 -3.07 -5.35
CA ARG A 174 -12.77 -2.49 -6.43
C ARG A 174 -13.53 -2.44 -7.74
N ALA A 175 -13.10 -1.56 -8.63
CA ALA A 175 -13.58 -1.51 -9.99
C ALA A 175 -13.39 -2.87 -10.70
N GLU A 176 -14.31 -3.22 -11.60
CA GLU A 176 -14.19 -4.46 -12.41
C GLU A 176 -13.03 -4.40 -13.40
N ASP A 177 -12.65 -3.19 -13.84
CA ASP A 177 -11.51 -2.97 -14.73
C ASP A 177 -10.20 -3.18 -13.96
N LYS A 178 -9.52 -4.28 -14.25
CA LYS A 178 -8.23 -4.64 -13.61
C LYS A 178 -7.11 -3.64 -13.84
N LYS A 179 -7.25 -2.71 -14.79
CA LYS A 179 -6.29 -1.63 -15.03
C LYS A 179 -6.49 -0.47 -14.07
N LYS A 180 -7.65 -0.38 -13.44
CA LYS A 180 -8.01 0.67 -12.47
C LYS A 180 -7.80 0.17 -11.04
N ILE A 181 -6.58 -0.23 -10.75
CA ILE A 181 -6.20 -0.90 -9.50
C ILE A 181 -6.45 -0.08 -8.24
N SER A 182 -6.46 1.25 -8.35
CA SER A 182 -6.69 2.18 -7.23
C SER A 182 -8.13 2.66 -7.14
N ASP A 183 -9.00 2.32 -8.12
CA ASP A 183 -10.41 2.66 -8.03
C ASP A 183 -11.10 1.71 -7.04
N VAL A 184 -11.56 2.25 -5.93
CA VAL A 184 -12.14 1.49 -4.84
C VAL A 184 -13.27 2.26 -4.16
N VAL A 185 -14.34 1.55 -3.82
CA VAL A 185 -15.39 2.05 -2.93
C VAL A 185 -15.29 1.30 -1.61
N THR A 186 -15.09 2.04 -0.53
CA THR A 186 -14.95 1.49 0.82
C THR A 186 -16.11 1.94 1.68
N THR A 187 -16.89 0.99 2.19
CA THR A 187 -17.92 1.26 3.20
C THR A 187 -17.34 1.02 4.57
N VAL A 188 -17.34 2.05 5.41
CA VAL A 188 -16.84 2.00 6.79
C VAL A 188 -18.02 2.08 7.75
N LYS A 189 -18.16 1.04 8.58
CA LYS A 189 -19.08 1.01 9.70
C LYS A 189 -18.29 1.13 10.99
N ARG A 190 -18.62 2.13 11.81
CA ARG A 190 -18.05 2.32 13.15
C ARG A 190 -19.18 2.64 14.12
N ASN A 191 -19.44 1.74 15.07
CA ASN A 191 -20.64 1.77 15.88
C ASN A 191 -21.87 1.81 14.96
N ASP A 192 -22.79 2.78 15.15
CA ASP A 192 -23.98 2.97 14.32
C ASP A 192 -23.78 3.94 13.14
N GLN A 193 -22.56 4.44 12.96
CA GLN A 193 -22.24 5.35 11.87
C GLN A 193 -21.74 4.58 10.65
N ILE A 194 -22.27 4.93 9.48
CA ILE A 194 -21.85 4.38 8.20
C ILE A 194 -21.40 5.55 7.33
N LYS A 195 -20.23 5.40 6.71
CA LYS A 195 -19.76 6.28 5.64
C LYS A 195 -19.23 5.47 4.46
N THR A 196 -19.36 6.01 3.28
CA THR A 196 -18.78 5.44 2.08
C THR A 196 -17.70 6.37 1.56
N VAL A 197 -16.53 5.82 1.23
CA VAL A 197 -15.40 6.54 0.66
C VAL A 197 -15.17 5.97 -0.74
N SER A 198 -15.24 6.83 -1.75
CA SER A 198 -14.93 6.47 -3.14
C SER A 198 -13.58 7.08 -3.49
N ASN A 199 -12.64 6.24 -3.94
CA ASN A 199 -11.38 6.63 -4.54
C ASN A 199 -11.46 6.36 -6.04
N VAL A 200 -11.30 7.39 -6.87
CA VAL A 200 -11.35 7.30 -8.34
C VAL A 200 -10.12 7.98 -8.91
N CYS A 201 -9.31 7.22 -9.63
CA CYS A 201 -8.01 7.70 -10.08
C CYS A 201 -7.95 7.93 -11.60
N LYS A 202 -7.03 8.81 -12.00
CA LYS A 202 -6.59 9.00 -13.38
C LYS A 202 -5.29 8.23 -13.59
N TYR A 203 -5.17 7.56 -14.73
CA TYR A 203 -4.06 6.66 -15.03
C TYR A 203 -3.28 7.11 -16.25
N LYS A 204 -1.96 6.87 -16.21
CA LYS A 204 -1.06 6.96 -17.35
C LYS A 204 -0.25 5.67 -17.43
N HIS A 205 -0.37 4.92 -18.53
CA HIS A 205 0.25 3.60 -18.68
C HIS A 205 -0.07 2.64 -17.53
N ASP A 206 -1.35 2.57 -17.15
CA ASP A 206 -1.88 1.74 -16.05
C ASP A 206 -1.36 2.12 -14.64
N VAL A 207 -0.65 3.26 -14.50
CA VAL A 207 -0.16 3.81 -13.23
C VAL A 207 -1.03 4.98 -12.81
N PRO A 208 -1.60 5.00 -11.58
CA PRO A 208 -2.36 6.13 -11.09
C PRO A 208 -1.42 7.33 -10.85
N TYR A 209 -1.84 8.52 -11.26
CA TYR A 209 -1.07 9.75 -11.04
C TYR A 209 -1.86 10.84 -10.30
N TYR A 210 -3.17 10.70 -10.25
CA TYR A 210 -4.08 11.61 -9.55
C TYR A 210 -5.31 10.84 -9.11
N CYS A 211 -5.81 11.08 -7.89
CA CYS A 211 -7.02 10.45 -7.37
C CYS A 211 -7.94 11.47 -6.72
N ASP A 212 -9.24 11.37 -7.00
CA ASP A 212 -10.30 12.06 -6.27
C ASP A 212 -10.86 11.12 -5.20
N ILE A 213 -10.93 11.60 -3.95
CA ILE A 213 -11.42 10.86 -2.80
C ILE A 213 -12.63 11.59 -2.23
N ILE A 214 -13.79 10.95 -2.28
CA ILE A 214 -15.06 11.53 -1.84
C ILE A 214 -15.65 10.65 -0.75
N SER A 215 -15.94 11.27 0.39
CA SER A 215 -16.64 10.60 1.50
C SER A 215 -18.09 11.09 1.57
N VAL A 216 -19.02 10.14 1.72
CA VAL A 216 -20.45 10.43 1.89
C VAL A 216 -20.96 9.75 3.18
N ASP A 217 -21.96 10.36 3.81
CA ASP A 217 -22.69 9.76 4.93
C ASP A 217 -23.69 8.68 4.46
N ALA A 218 -24.41 8.07 5.40
CA ALA A 218 -25.43 7.07 5.11
C ALA A 218 -26.63 7.60 4.28
N ALA A 219 -26.85 8.90 4.28
CA ALA A 219 -27.89 9.56 3.49
C ALA A 219 -27.41 9.97 2.08
N GLY A 220 -26.13 9.77 1.78
CA GLY A 220 -25.52 10.14 0.51
C GLY A 220 -25.01 11.60 0.45
N ASN A 221 -25.03 12.34 1.57
CA ASN A 221 -24.48 13.69 1.59
C ASN A 221 -22.96 13.62 1.61
N VAL A 222 -22.31 14.49 0.82
CA VAL A 222 -20.85 14.63 0.82
C VAL A 222 -20.40 15.27 2.14
N ILE A 223 -19.55 14.56 2.88
CA ILE A 223 -19.01 15.00 4.17
C ILE A 223 -17.52 15.36 4.10
N ASP A 224 -16.81 14.88 3.07
CA ASP A 224 -15.42 15.23 2.84
C ASP A 224 -15.02 15.05 1.37
N LYS A 225 -14.13 15.89 0.88
CA LYS A 225 -13.51 15.79 -0.43
C LYS A 225 -12.02 16.01 -0.30
N GLN A 226 -11.26 15.12 -0.88
CA GLN A 226 -9.80 15.19 -0.95
C GLN A 226 -9.35 14.85 -2.36
N TYR A 227 -8.13 15.22 -2.72
CA TYR A 227 -7.50 14.78 -3.94
C TYR A 227 -6.01 14.52 -3.71
N GLY A 228 -5.46 13.57 -4.43
CA GLY A 228 -4.08 13.14 -4.29
C GLY A 228 -3.32 13.20 -5.60
N ASN A 229 -2.04 13.59 -5.53
CA ASN A 229 -1.08 13.46 -6.62
C ASN A 229 -0.11 12.31 -6.31
N ILE A 230 0.28 11.58 -7.33
CA ILE A 230 1.19 10.45 -7.24
C ILE A 230 2.28 10.63 -8.28
N GLU A 231 3.52 10.72 -7.82
CA GLU A 231 4.72 10.73 -8.64
C GLU A 231 5.51 9.46 -8.37
N VAL A 232 6.03 8.83 -9.43
CA VAL A 232 6.76 7.58 -9.33
C VAL A 232 7.92 7.54 -10.30
N THR A 233 9.03 6.95 -9.86
CA THR A 233 10.15 6.57 -10.73
C THR A 233 10.39 5.07 -10.64
N TYR A 234 10.93 4.48 -11.70
CA TYR A 234 11.19 3.04 -11.80
C TYR A 234 12.68 2.78 -12.02
N TYR A 235 13.11 1.56 -11.72
CA TYR A 235 14.46 1.09 -12.00
C TYR A 235 14.68 0.80 -13.49
#